data_b6eef06e74bffa1f87f94c1fa29bc62c
#
_entry.id   b6eef06e74bffa1f87f94c1fa29bc62c
#
_cell.length_a   1.000
_cell.length_b   1.000
_cell.length_c   1.000
_cell.angle_alpha   90.00
_cell.angle_beta   90.00
_cell.angle_gamma   90.00
#
_symmetry.space_group_name_H-M   'P 1'
#
loop_
_entity.id
_entity.type
_entity.pdbx_description
1 polymer ?
#
loop_
_entity_poly.entity_id
_entity_poly.type
_entity_poly.pdbx_seq_one_letter_code
_entity_poly.pdbx_strand_id
1 'polypeptide(L)'
;MSSTGPLVCTSIAQVREQIESRVARGARSVGLLPTMGALHHGHVQLARRARDENDLAVVSVFVNPLQFGPGEDFESYPRQLEQDLALLAEVGVDLVFAPDVQEMYPDGVPVVSVTSGAAGGVLEGATRPGHFDGALTVVNKLFTIMAPGPGTPFRAYFGEKDAQQLLLMQRMVRDFDHRVEIRPVPIVRSERGLALSSRNQYLSEEQAEHALVLHSTLRALTAGELTLEQARQRVDAEPEVSLDYLETVDPRTLEFVAPEPGALALVAAWVGPTRLIDNMRI
;
A
#
# COMPACT_ATOMS: atom_id res chain seq x y z
N MET A 1 6.92 -12.00 -29.55
CA MET A 1 6.10 -12.88 -28.70
C MET A 1 4.86 -12.08 -28.36
N SER A 2 3.69 -12.55 -28.80
CA SER A 2 2.41 -11.89 -28.50
C SER A 2 2.19 -11.96 -26.99
N SER A 3 2.35 -10.87 -26.25
CA SER A 3 2.00 -10.84 -24.84
C SER A 3 0.48 -10.87 -24.76
N THR A 4 -0.07 -12.06 -24.58
CA THR A 4 -1.45 -12.14 -24.08
C THR A 4 -1.45 -11.50 -22.71
N GLY A 5 -2.33 -10.50 -22.48
CA GLY A 5 -2.45 -9.83 -21.18
C GLY A 5 -2.70 -10.82 -20.03
N PRO A 6 -2.70 -10.36 -18.78
CA PRO A 6 -2.94 -11.22 -17.63
C PRO A 6 -4.32 -11.90 -17.71
N LEU A 7 -4.41 -13.14 -17.23
CA LEU A 7 -5.71 -13.81 -17.11
C LEU A 7 -6.50 -13.16 -15.96
N VAL A 8 -7.70 -12.67 -16.27
CA VAL A 8 -8.59 -12.06 -15.28
C VAL A 8 -9.49 -13.12 -14.66
N CYS A 9 -9.49 -13.17 -13.32
CA CYS A 9 -10.38 -13.99 -12.50
C CYS A 9 -11.31 -13.06 -11.72
N THR A 10 -12.60 -13.30 -11.79
CA THR A 10 -13.61 -12.49 -11.09
C THR A 10 -14.21 -13.21 -9.88
N SER A 11 -13.96 -14.52 -9.74
CA SER A 11 -14.40 -15.27 -8.57
C SER A 11 -13.24 -15.90 -7.79
N ILE A 12 -13.48 -16.13 -6.50
CA ILE A 12 -12.55 -16.81 -5.59
C ILE A 12 -12.21 -18.21 -6.10
N ALA A 13 -13.23 -18.92 -6.61
CA ALA A 13 -13.03 -20.25 -7.16
C ALA A 13 -12.08 -20.24 -8.37
N GLN A 14 -12.27 -19.30 -9.29
CA GLN A 14 -11.40 -19.15 -10.47
C GLN A 14 -9.95 -18.87 -10.10
N VAL A 15 -9.68 -17.88 -9.23
CA VAL A 15 -8.30 -17.52 -8.90
C VAL A 15 -7.58 -18.67 -8.16
N ARG A 16 -8.28 -19.38 -7.28
CA ARG A 16 -7.73 -20.57 -6.61
C ARG A 16 -7.37 -21.66 -7.60
N GLU A 17 -8.30 -22.03 -8.49
CA GLU A 17 -8.07 -23.03 -9.54
C GLU A 17 -6.85 -22.65 -10.41
N GLN A 18 -6.73 -21.39 -10.80
CA GLN A 18 -5.61 -20.92 -11.61
C GLN A 18 -4.27 -21.00 -10.86
N ILE A 19 -4.22 -20.61 -9.59
CA ILE A 19 -3.00 -20.73 -8.78
C ILE A 19 -2.62 -22.22 -8.63
N GLU A 20 -3.55 -23.06 -8.20
CA GLU A 20 -3.34 -24.51 -8.03
C GLU A 20 -2.86 -25.16 -9.34
N SER A 21 -3.50 -24.85 -10.46
CA SER A 21 -3.12 -25.36 -11.77
C SER A 21 -1.70 -24.94 -12.17
N ARG A 22 -1.31 -23.69 -11.92
CA ARG A 22 0.04 -23.18 -12.24
C ARG A 22 1.10 -23.83 -11.35
N VAL A 23 0.81 -24.00 -10.06
CA VAL A 23 1.71 -24.71 -9.12
C VAL A 23 1.84 -26.18 -9.53
N ALA A 24 0.75 -26.86 -9.88
CA ALA A 24 0.79 -28.25 -10.36
C ALA A 24 1.59 -28.41 -11.68
N ARG A 25 1.68 -27.35 -12.49
CA ARG A 25 2.49 -27.30 -13.73
C ARG A 25 3.93 -26.86 -13.50
N GLY A 26 4.34 -26.64 -12.27
CA GLY A 26 5.73 -26.38 -11.90
C GLY A 26 6.06 -24.96 -11.46
N ALA A 27 5.10 -24.07 -11.27
CA ALA A 27 5.37 -22.79 -10.61
C ALA A 27 5.78 -23.03 -9.15
N ARG A 28 6.96 -22.57 -8.77
CA ARG A 28 7.60 -22.86 -7.50
C ARG A 28 7.44 -21.74 -6.48
N SER A 29 6.87 -20.62 -6.86
CA SER A 29 6.61 -19.46 -5.98
C SER A 29 5.46 -18.61 -6.50
N VAL A 30 4.74 -17.96 -5.58
CA VAL A 30 3.63 -17.07 -5.86
C VAL A 30 3.88 -15.71 -5.22
N GLY A 31 3.80 -14.64 -6.01
CA GLY A 31 3.86 -13.26 -5.56
C GLY A 31 2.50 -12.58 -5.68
N LEU A 32 1.99 -12.02 -4.59
CA LEU A 32 0.74 -11.28 -4.54
C LEU A 32 1.00 -9.78 -4.40
N LEU A 33 0.36 -8.97 -5.22
CA LEU A 33 0.26 -7.52 -5.05
C LEU A 33 -1.20 -7.14 -4.77
N PRO A 34 -1.58 -6.83 -3.52
CA PRO A 34 -2.89 -6.29 -3.21
C PRO A 34 -3.01 -4.82 -3.66
N THR A 35 -4.04 -4.50 -4.46
CA THR A 35 -4.35 -3.13 -4.87
C THR A 35 -5.85 -2.86 -4.89
N MET A 36 -6.21 -1.57 -4.93
CA MET A 36 -7.57 -1.12 -5.21
C MET A 36 -7.80 -0.75 -6.67
N GLY A 37 -6.82 -0.95 -7.55
CA GLY A 37 -6.86 -0.42 -8.92
C GLY A 37 -6.38 1.04 -9.00
N ALA A 38 -6.71 1.71 -10.10
CA ALA A 38 -6.20 3.04 -10.45
C ALA A 38 -4.66 3.06 -10.39
N LEU A 39 -4.05 2.09 -11.06
CA LEU A 39 -2.63 1.83 -10.96
C LEU A 39 -1.82 3.00 -11.54
N HIS A 40 -0.75 3.33 -10.85
CA HIS A 40 0.21 4.32 -11.26
C HIS A 40 1.62 3.71 -11.28
N HIS A 41 2.61 4.49 -11.68
CA HIS A 41 3.99 4.02 -11.83
C HIS A 41 4.56 3.34 -10.57
N GLY A 42 4.17 3.80 -9.38
CA GLY A 42 4.52 3.13 -8.11
C GLY A 42 4.00 1.70 -8.03
N HIS A 43 2.72 1.46 -8.39
CA HIS A 43 2.15 0.11 -8.43
C HIS A 43 2.81 -0.76 -9.51
N VAL A 44 3.18 -0.18 -10.65
CA VAL A 44 3.91 -0.90 -11.71
C VAL A 44 5.26 -1.43 -11.20
N GLN A 45 5.97 -0.65 -10.37
CA GLN A 45 7.22 -1.11 -9.75
C GLN A 45 7.00 -2.25 -8.75
N LEU A 46 5.92 -2.19 -7.94
CA LEU A 46 5.55 -3.31 -7.06
C LEU A 46 5.21 -4.58 -7.88
N ALA A 47 4.42 -4.43 -8.94
CA ALA A 47 4.06 -5.54 -9.83
C ALA A 47 5.29 -6.15 -10.52
N ARG A 48 6.21 -5.31 -10.98
CA ARG A 48 7.50 -5.75 -11.56
C ARG A 48 8.31 -6.55 -10.54
N ARG A 49 8.44 -6.04 -9.31
CA ARG A 49 9.13 -6.74 -8.24
C ARG A 49 8.49 -8.10 -7.93
N ALA A 50 7.16 -8.16 -7.87
CA ALA A 50 6.42 -9.40 -7.68
C ALA A 50 6.70 -10.40 -8.82
N ARG A 51 6.74 -9.92 -10.07
CA ARG A 51 7.02 -10.75 -11.25
C ARG A 51 8.46 -11.24 -11.29
N ASP A 52 9.43 -10.39 -10.97
CA ASP A 52 10.85 -10.71 -11.04
C ASP A 52 11.27 -11.72 -9.96
N GLU A 53 10.61 -11.73 -8.82
CA GLU A 53 10.94 -12.59 -7.67
C GLU A 53 10.11 -13.89 -7.60
N ASN A 54 9.13 -14.09 -8.50
CA ASN A 54 8.25 -15.25 -8.44
C ASN A 54 7.98 -15.87 -9.82
N ASP A 55 7.70 -17.17 -9.82
CA ASP A 55 7.29 -17.89 -11.02
C ASP A 55 5.85 -17.53 -11.44
N LEU A 56 5.00 -17.13 -10.47
CA LEU A 56 3.62 -16.70 -10.68
C LEU A 56 3.36 -15.36 -9.98
N ALA A 57 3.06 -14.33 -10.75
CA ALA A 57 2.67 -13.02 -10.23
C ALA A 57 1.16 -12.82 -10.31
N VAL A 58 0.55 -12.50 -9.17
CA VAL A 58 -0.90 -12.27 -9.02
C VAL A 58 -1.13 -10.86 -8.48
N VAL A 59 -2.01 -10.10 -9.12
CA VAL A 59 -2.41 -8.78 -8.64
C VAL A 59 -3.89 -8.80 -8.31
N SER A 60 -4.30 -8.34 -7.13
CA SER A 60 -5.70 -8.07 -6.88
C SER A 60 -6.04 -6.62 -7.22
N VAL A 61 -7.21 -6.43 -7.85
CA VAL A 61 -7.80 -5.12 -8.14
C VAL A 61 -9.19 -5.11 -7.52
N PHE A 62 -9.28 -4.57 -6.30
CA PHE A 62 -10.54 -4.55 -5.56
C PHE A 62 -10.66 -3.29 -4.71
N VAL A 63 -11.63 -2.43 -5.02
CA VAL A 63 -11.98 -1.26 -4.21
C VAL A 63 -12.76 -1.75 -2.99
N ASN A 64 -12.05 -1.84 -1.86
CA ASN A 64 -12.59 -2.45 -0.64
C ASN A 64 -13.44 -1.45 0.15
N PRO A 65 -14.77 -1.67 0.28
CA PRO A 65 -15.63 -0.73 1.01
C PRO A 65 -15.30 -0.61 2.50
N LEU A 66 -14.71 -1.65 3.11
CA LEU A 66 -14.45 -1.69 4.56
C LEU A 66 -13.39 -0.69 5.04
N GLN A 67 -12.54 -0.19 4.13
CA GLN A 67 -11.46 0.72 4.49
C GLN A 67 -11.78 2.20 4.22
N PHE A 68 -13.03 2.49 3.83
CA PHE A 68 -13.51 3.85 3.62
C PHE A 68 -14.46 4.25 4.74
N GLY A 69 -14.15 5.36 5.40
CA GLY A 69 -15.01 5.95 6.41
C GLY A 69 -16.19 6.72 5.81
N PRO A 70 -17.15 7.15 6.64
CA PRO A 70 -18.23 8.01 6.21
C PRO A 70 -17.68 9.31 5.60
N GLY A 71 -18.10 9.62 4.35
CA GLY A 71 -17.67 10.82 3.64
C GLY A 71 -16.34 10.70 2.90
N GLU A 72 -15.67 9.54 2.94
CA GLU A 72 -14.53 9.26 2.06
C GLU A 72 -14.98 8.91 0.63
N ASP A 73 -14.05 8.91 -0.30
CA ASP A 73 -14.22 8.87 -1.75
C ASP A 73 -14.54 7.47 -2.33
N PHE A 74 -15.19 6.58 -1.59
CA PHE A 74 -15.49 5.21 -2.05
C PHE A 74 -16.29 5.19 -3.36
N GLU A 75 -17.35 6.00 -3.45
CA GLU A 75 -18.21 6.03 -4.65
C GLU A 75 -17.49 6.64 -5.86
N SER A 76 -16.64 7.64 -5.63
CA SER A 76 -15.87 8.33 -6.66
C SER A 76 -14.49 7.72 -6.90
N TYR A 77 -14.10 6.68 -6.15
CA TYR A 77 -12.80 6.04 -6.32
C TYR A 77 -12.66 5.49 -7.76
N PRO A 78 -11.57 5.80 -8.47
CA PRO A 78 -11.43 5.45 -9.89
C PRO A 78 -11.48 3.93 -10.11
N ARG A 79 -12.32 3.49 -11.05
CA ARG A 79 -12.45 2.11 -11.48
C ARG A 79 -12.12 2.03 -12.97
N GLN A 80 -10.89 1.68 -13.29
CA GLN A 80 -10.33 1.71 -14.65
C GLN A 80 -9.61 0.39 -15.00
N LEU A 81 -10.28 -0.73 -14.78
CA LEU A 81 -9.70 -2.08 -14.90
C LEU A 81 -8.97 -2.30 -16.23
N GLU A 82 -9.51 -1.83 -17.36
CA GLU A 82 -8.86 -2.00 -18.67
C GLU A 82 -7.50 -1.31 -18.75
N GLN A 83 -7.38 -0.10 -18.20
CA GLN A 83 -6.11 0.62 -18.12
C GLN A 83 -5.13 -0.07 -17.18
N ASP A 84 -5.62 -0.53 -16.03
CA ASP A 84 -4.84 -1.29 -15.07
C ASP A 84 -4.29 -2.59 -15.70
N LEU A 85 -5.13 -3.33 -16.45
CA LEU A 85 -4.72 -4.55 -17.16
C LEU A 85 -3.64 -4.27 -18.22
N ALA A 86 -3.74 -3.15 -18.93
CA ALA A 86 -2.71 -2.75 -19.91
C ALA A 86 -1.35 -2.54 -19.24
N LEU A 87 -1.31 -1.79 -18.11
CA LEU A 87 -0.10 -1.58 -17.33
C LEU A 87 0.48 -2.88 -16.77
N LEU A 88 -0.36 -3.78 -16.28
CA LEU A 88 0.07 -5.07 -15.74
C LEU A 88 0.57 -6.02 -16.83
N ALA A 89 0.02 -5.95 -18.04
CA ALA A 89 0.50 -6.70 -19.20
C ALA A 89 1.92 -6.31 -19.60
N GLU A 90 2.27 -5.02 -19.52
CA GLU A 90 3.62 -4.52 -19.83
C GLU A 90 4.71 -5.11 -18.92
N VAL A 91 4.38 -5.41 -17.68
CA VAL A 91 5.31 -6.02 -16.72
C VAL A 91 5.20 -7.54 -16.65
N GLY A 92 4.29 -8.14 -17.39
CA GLY A 92 4.15 -9.60 -17.50
C GLY A 92 3.49 -10.26 -16.29
N VAL A 93 2.54 -9.57 -15.63
CA VAL A 93 1.70 -10.17 -14.59
C VAL A 93 0.89 -11.33 -15.18
N ASP A 94 0.80 -12.44 -14.47
CA ASP A 94 0.17 -13.66 -14.96
C ASP A 94 -1.35 -13.70 -14.70
N LEU A 95 -1.77 -13.30 -13.49
CA LEU A 95 -3.16 -13.34 -13.04
C LEU A 95 -3.58 -12.00 -12.45
N VAL A 96 -4.80 -11.59 -12.74
CA VAL A 96 -5.47 -10.48 -12.05
C VAL A 96 -6.75 -11.00 -11.42
N PHE A 97 -6.88 -10.81 -10.10
CA PHE A 97 -8.11 -11.07 -9.36
C PHE A 97 -8.89 -9.77 -9.20
N ALA A 98 -9.99 -9.65 -9.92
CA ALA A 98 -10.84 -8.45 -9.94
C ALA A 98 -12.29 -8.82 -9.56
N PRO A 99 -12.54 -9.18 -8.28
CA PRO A 99 -13.87 -9.52 -7.80
C PRO A 99 -14.72 -8.27 -7.61
N ASP A 100 -16.04 -8.46 -7.60
CA ASP A 100 -16.96 -7.47 -7.10
C ASP A 100 -17.17 -7.58 -5.56
N VAL A 101 -17.95 -6.65 -5.02
CA VAL A 101 -18.22 -6.62 -3.57
C VAL A 101 -19.02 -7.84 -3.13
N GLN A 102 -19.93 -8.34 -3.96
CA GLN A 102 -20.77 -9.49 -3.64
C GLN A 102 -19.93 -10.79 -3.56
N GLU A 103 -18.93 -10.94 -4.43
CA GLU A 103 -18.00 -12.07 -4.37
C GLU A 103 -17.12 -12.00 -3.10
N MET A 104 -16.64 -10.81 -2.75
CA MET A 104 -15.80 -10.64 -1.56
C MET A 104 -16.61 -10.69 -0.26
N TYR A 105 -17.82 -10.17 -0.25
CA TYR A 105 -18.67 -10.03 0.95
C TYR A 105 -20.12 -10.42 0.61
N PRO A 106 -20.42 -11.72 0.42
CA PRO A 106 -21.74 -12.19 -0.06
C PRO A 106 -22.88 -11.85 0.91
N ASP A 107 -22.60 -11.77 2.21
CA ASP A 107 -23.58 -11.45 3.24
C ASP A 107 -23.49 -9.97 3.69
N GLY A 108 -22.85 -9.11 2.89
CA GLY A 108 -22.59 -7.71 3.23
C GLY A 108 -21.37 -7.53 4.13
N VAL A 109 -21.42 -6.57 5.05
CA VAL A 109 -20.29 -6.29 5.96
C VAL A 109 -19.97 -7.53 6.81
N PRO A 110 -18.71 -8.01 6.84
CA PRO A 110 -18.34 -9.18 7.63
C PRO A 110 -18.62 -8.98 9.13
N VAL A 111 -19.23 -9.99 9.74
CA VAL A 111 -19.46 -10.01 11.20
C VAL A 111 -18.16 -10.21 11.98
N VAL A 112 -17.20 -10.92 11.39
CA VAL A 112 -15.86 -11.15 11.96
C VAL A 112 -14.85 -10.36 11.13
N SER A 113 -14.05 -9.56 11.80
CA SER A 113 -13.04 -8.70 11.16
C SER A 113 -11.71 -8.74 11.91
N VAL A 114 -10.65 -8.30 11.25
CA VAL A 114 -9.34 -8.07 11.87
C VAL A 114 -9.34 -6.65 12.44
N THR A 115 -8.87 -6.49 13.68
CA THR A 115 -8.67 -5.16 14.28
C THR A 115 -7.18 -4.83 14.34
N SER A 116 -6.86 -3.58 14.06
CA SER A 116 -5.50 -3.03 14.17
C SER A 116 -5.11 -2.63 15.60
N GLY A 117 -6.07 -2.70 16.54
CA GLY A 117 -5.86 -2.32 17.94
C GLY A 117 -5.38 -0.88 18.11
N ALA A 118 -4.60 -0.64 19.16
CA ALA A 118 -4.10 0.71 19.47
C ALA A 118 -3.15 1.25 18.36
N ALA A 119 -2.38 0.38 17.71
CA ALA A 119 -1.43 0.78 16.67
C ALA A 119 -2.10 1.33 15.40
N GLY A 120 -3.36 0.96 15.15
CA GLY A 120 -4.15 1.50 14.04
C GLY A 120 -4.96 2.75 14.41
N GLY A 121 -4.89 3.22 15.66
CA GLY A 121 -5.60 4.40 16.12
C GLY A 121 -4.76 5.68 16.20
N VAL A 122 -3.49 5.62 15.78
CA VAL A 122 -2.56 6.77 15.78
C VAL A 122 -2.18 7.14 14.35
N LEU A 123 -1.56 8.30 14.14
CA LEU A 123 -1.05 8.77 12.85
C LEU A 123 -2.13 8.71 11.76
N GLU A 124 -1.89 7.97 10.66
CA GLU A 124 -2.90 7.79 9.59
C GLU A 124 -4.23 7.26 10.11
N GLY A 125 -4.21 6.36 11.09
CA GLY A 125 -5.42 5.80 11.66
C GLY A 125 -6.20 6.76 12.56
N ALA A 126 -5.56 7.77 13.13
CA ALA A 126 -6.24 8.84 13.85
C ALA A 126 -7.05 9.72 12.89
N THR A 127 -6.47 10.02 11.72
CA THR A 127 -7.13 10.81 10.67
C THR A 127 -8.21 10.01 9.92
N ARG A 128 -8.05 8.69 9.83
CA ARG A 128 -8.95 7.78 9.10
C ARG A 128 -9.43 6.63 9.99
N PRO A 129 -10.34 6.87 10.94
CA PRO A 129 -10.85 5.85 11.87
C PRO A 129 -11.43 4.63 11.12
N GLY A 130 -11.01 3.41 11.50
CA GLY A 130 -11.45 2.16 10.88
C GLY A 130 -10.74 1.76 9.58
N HIS A 131 -9.97 2.66 8.97
CA HIS A 131 -9.26 2.39 7.72
C HIS A 131 -8.38 1.13 7.80
N PHE A 132 -7.56 1.02 8.84
CA PHE A 132 -6.67 -0.12 8.97
C PHE A 132 -7.39 -1.42 9.31
N ASP A 133 -8.47 -1.39 10.07
CA ASP A 133 -9.29 -2.59 10.33
C ASP A 133 -9.87 -3.13 9.02
N GLY A 134 -10.37 -2.24 8.16
CA GLY A 134 -10.84 -2.60 6.84
C GLY A 134 -9.73 -3.14 5.92
N ALA A 135 -8.56 -2.48 5.90
CA ALA A 135 -7.41 -2.90 5.10
C ALA A 135 -6.84 -4.24 5.56
N LEU A 136 -6.68 -4.45 6.87
CA LEU A 136 -6.23 -5.73 7.43
C LEU A 136 -7.23 -6.85 7.14
N THR A 137 -8.54 -6.58 7.26
CA THR A 137 -9.58 -7.57 7.01
C THR A 137 -9.55 -8.05 5.55
N VAL A 138 -9.48 -7.14 4.57
CA VAL A 138 -9.43 -7.53 3.16
C VAL A 138 -8.13 -8.25 2.81
N VAL A 139 -6.99 -7.78 3.32
CA VAL A 139 -5.69 -8.41 3.02
C VAL A 139 -5.59 -9.79 3.67
N ASN A 140 -6.08 -9.96 4.91
CA ASN A 140 -6.20 -11.28 5.54
C ASN A 140 -7.02 -12.24 4.68
N LYS A 141 -8.14 -11.78 4.14
CA LYS A 141 -8.98 -12.56 3.21
C LYS A 141 -8.23 -12.89 1.92
N LEU A 142 -7.52 -11.93 1.32
CA LEU A 142 -6.72 -12.14 0.12
C LEU A 142 -5.59 -13.15 0.36
N PHE A 143 -4.91 -13.11 1.50
CA PHE A 143 -3.89 -14.12 1.86
C PHE A 143 -4.50 -15.51 1.91
N THR A 144 -5.68 -15.67 2.51
CA THR A 144 -6.39 -16.96 2.57
C THR A 144 -6.88 -17.44 1.20
N ILE A 145 -7.35 -16.52 0.34
CA ILE A 145 -7.83 -16.84 -1.01
C ILE A 145 -6.70 -17.32 -1.91
N MET A 146 -5.54 -16.64 -1.86
CA MET A 146 -4.46 -16.81 -2.84
C MET A 146 -3.27 -17.60 -2.29
N ALA A 147 -3.34 -18.11 -1.05
CA ALA A 147 -2.29 -18.96 -0.51
C ALA A 147 -2.12 -20.20 -1.39
N PRO A 148 -0.92 -20.45 -1.95
CA PRO A 148 -0.63 -21.70 -2.61
C PRO A 148 -0.58 -22.85 -1.58
N GLY A 149 -0.62 -24.08 -2.08
CA GLY A 149 -0.49 -25.28 -1.23
C GLY A 149 0.82 -25.29 -0.42
N PRO A 150 0.89 -26.15 0.61
CA PRO A 150 2.07 -26.29 1.45
C PRO A 150 3.34 -26.56 0.63
N GLY A 151 4.43 -25.90 0.99
CA GLY A 151 5.74 -26.06 0.35
C GLY A 151 6.00 -25.11 -0.82
N THR A 152 5.01 -24.33 -1.26
CA THR A 152 5.20 -23.27 -2.27
C THR A 152 5.39 -21.92 -1.56
N PRO A 153 6.54 -21.26 -1.69
CA PRO A 153 6.76 -19.90 -1.18
C PRO A 153 5.69 -18.93 -1.65
N PHE A 154 5.15 -18.18 -0.69
CA PHE A 154 4.15 -17.16 -0.95
C PHE A 154 4.65 -15.80 -0.44
N ARG A 155 4.69 -14.79 -1.30
CA ARG A 155 5.16 -13.45 -0.99
C ARG A 155 4.09 -12.42 -1.28
N ALA A 156 3.98 -11.39 -0.45
CA ALA A 156 3.08 -10.27 -0.69
C ALA A 156 3.85 -8.95 -0.66
N TYR A 157 3.60 -8.11 -1.66
CA TYR A 157 4.37 -6.89 -1.94
C TYR A 157 3.60 -5.66 -1.49
N PHE A 158 4.25 -4.82 -0.66
CA PHE A 158 3.69 -3.58 -0.15
C PHE A 158 4.69 -2.45 -0.29
N GLY A 159 4.20 -1.26 -0.66
CA GLY A 159 5.04 -0.06 -0.76
C GLY A 159 5.43 0.47 0.62
N GLU A 160 6.69 0.83 0.80
CA GLU A 160 7.18 1.49 2.01
C GLU A 160 6.57 2.87 2.22
N LYS A 161 5.98 3.47 1.19
CA LYS A 161 5.31 4.77 1.30
C LYS A 161 4.19 4.74 2.34
N ASP A 162 3.38 3.70 2.35
CA ASP A 162 2.28 3.50 3.30
C ASP A 162 2.80 2.74 4.52
N ALA A 163 3.78 3.35 5.22
CA ALA A 163 4.61 2.70 6.22
C ALA A 163 3.80 2.09 7.39
N GLN A 164 2.80 2.81 7.91
CA GLN A 164 1.95 2.28 8.98
C GLN A 164 1.15 1.06 8.50
N GLN A 165 0.62 1.09 7.28
CA GLN A 165 -0.04 -0.07 6.68
C GLN A 165 0.93 -1.26 6.57
N LEU A 166 2.13 -1.03 6.04
CA LEU A 166 3.15 -2.07 5.92
C LEU A 166 3.49 -2.72 7.27
N LEU A 167 3.68 -1.91 8.31
CA LEU A 167 3.97 -2.40 9.66
C LEU A 167 2.82 -3.22 10.24
N LEU A 168 1.58 -2.77 10.06
CA LEU A 168 0.40 -3.51 10.49
C LEU A 168 0.22 -4.82 9.71
N MET A 169 0.52 -4.85 8.40
CA MET A 169 0.52 -6.09 7.62
C MET A 169 1.58 -7.07 8.10
N GLN A 170 2.80 -6.61 8.39
CA GLN A 170 3.86 -7.45 8.97
C GLN A 170 3.48 -7.98 10.35
N ARG A 171 2.81 -7.16 11.15
CA ARG A 171 2.31 -7.56 12.47
C ARG A 171 1.22 -8.61 12.35
N MET A 172 0.23 -8.41 11.47
CA MET A 172 -0.83 -9.38 11.20
C MET A 172 -0.26 -10.73 10.76
N VAL A 173 0.71 -10.74 9.84
CA VAL A 173 1.35 -11.98 9.39
C VAL A 173 1.97 -12.74 10.54
N ARG A 174 2.64 -12.06 11.47
CA ARG A 174 3.27 -12.66 12.65
C ARG A 174 2.25 -13.12 13.67
N ASP A 175 1.25 -12.30 13.97
CA ASP A 175 0.27 -12.59 15.03
C ASP A 175 -0.72 -13.70 14.65
N PHE A 176 -0.97 -13.90 13.34
CA PHE A 176 -1.84 -14.95 12.80
C PHE A 176 -1.09 -16.15 12.21
N ASP A 177 0.24 -16.18 12.31
CA ASP A 177 1.09 -17.24 11.73
C ASP A 177 0.82 -17.50 10.24
N HIS A 178 0.54 -16.42 9.47
CA HIS A 178 0.36 -16.55 8.04
C HIS A 178 1.62 -17.05 7.34
N ARG A 179 1.46 -18.01 6.44
CA ARG A 179 2.55 -18.54 5.60
C ARG A 179 2.82 -17.65 4.39
N VAL A 180 2.94 -16.36 4.61
CA VAL A 180 3.26 -15.35 3.60
C VAL A 180 4.43 -14.51 4.07
N GLU A 181 5.36 -14.24 3.17
CA GLU A 181 6.48 -13.33 3.43
C GLU A 181 6.11 -11.93 2.91
N ILE A 182 6.06 -10.93 3.79
CA ILE A 182 5.87 -9.54 3.36
C ILE A 182 7.17 -9.01 2.75
N ARG A 183 7.07 -8.51 1.53
CA ARG A 183 8.19 -7.93 0.77
C ARG A 183 7.98 -6.41 0.64
N PRO A 184 8.68 -5.61 1.45
CA PRO A 184 8.67 -4.16 1.30
C PRO A 184 9.29 -3.75 -0.04
N VAL A 185 8.68 -2.75 -0.69
CA VAL A 185 9.20 -2.16 -1.92
C VAL A 185 9.47 -0.68 -1.67
N PRO A 186 10.69 -0.19 -1.96
CA PRO A 186 11.08 1.18 -1.68
C PRO A 186 10.16 2.22 -2.32
N ILE A 187 10.09 3.38 -1.69
CA ILE A 187 9.30 4.51 -2.20
C ILE A 187 9.82 4.94 -3.56
N VAL A 188 8.94 4.93 -4.55
CA VAL A 188 9.24 5.52 -5.86
C VAL A 188 9.00 7.02 -5.80
N ARG A 189 9.97 7.80 -6.27
CA ARG A 189 9.92 9.26 -6.24
C ARG A 189 10.03 9.84 -7.64
N SER A 190 9.50 11.04 -7.83
CA SER A 190 9.82 11.86 -9.00
C SER A 190 11.31 12.24 -9.00
N GLU A 191 11.82 12.72 -10.13
CA GLU A 191 13.21 13.23 -10.22
C GLU A 191 13.52 14.30 -9.18
N ARG A 192 12.50 15.04 -8.73
CA ARG A 192 12.60 16.11 -7.73
C ARG A 192 12.43 15.65 -6.29
N GLY A 193 12.12 14.36 -6.06
CA GLY A 193 12.01 13.76 -4.74
C GLY A 193 10.58 13.54 -4.22
N LEU A 194 9.53 14.03 -4.89
CA LEU A 194 8.16 13.82 -4.46
C LEU A 194 7.79 12.33 -4.49
N ALA A 195 7.29 11.79 -3.39
CA ALA A 195 6.80 10.42 -3.32
C ALA A 195 5.60 10.23 -4.27
N LEU A 196 5.66 9.22 -5.15
CA LEU A 196 4.60 8.99 -6.13
C LEU A 196 3.34 8.43 -5.49
N SER A 197 2.20 9.04 -5.84
CA SER A 197 0.87 8.69 -5.35
C SER A 197 -0.18 9.01 -6.42
N SER A 198 -1.29 8.25 -6.43
CA SER A 198 -2.46 8.60 -7.25
C SER A 198 -3.01 9.99 -6.93
N ARG A 199 -2.81 10.47 -5.70
CA ARG A 199 -3.25 11.81 -5.27
C ARG A 199 -2.42 12.95 -5.88
N ASN A 200 -1.22 12.68 -6.40
CA ASN A 200 -0.40 13.72 -7.05
C ASN A 200 -1.07 14.33 -8.29
N GLN A 201 -1.99 13.61 -8.94
CA GLN A 201 -2.77 14.12 -10.06
C GLN A 201 -3.70 15.30 -9.70
N TYR A 202 -3.99 15.50 -8.42
CA TYR A 202 -4.84 16.58 -7.93
C TYR A 202 -4.05 17.86 -7.58
N LEU A 203 -2.72 17.80 -7.61
CA LEU A 203 -1.87 18.94 -7.35
C LEU A 203 -1.73 19.82 -8.61
N SER A 204 -1.77 21.14 -8.43
CA SER A 204 -1.25 22.07 -9.44
C SER A 204 0.28 21.95 -9.53
N GLU A 205 0.89 22.53 -10.57
CA GLU A 205 2.36 22.59 -10.68
C GLU A 205 2.97 23.31 -9.48
N GLU A 206 2.36 24.41 -9.02
CA GLU A 206 2.80 25.16 -7.86
C GLU A 206 2.67 24.36 -6.57
N GLN A 207 1.55 23.66 -6.38
CA GLN A 207 1.36 22.75 -5.24
C GLN A 207 2.33 21.57 -5.24
N ALA A 208 2.64 21.02 -6.42
CA ALA A 208 3.66 19.96 -6.53
C ALA A 208 5.05 20.48 -6.13
N GLU A 209 5.35 21.75 -6.36
CA GLU A 209 6.57 22.42 -5.91
C GLU A 209 6.60 22.54 -4.38
N HIS A 210 5.55 23.08 -3.78
CA HIS A 210 5.43 23.18 -2.33
C HIS A 210 5.49 21.82 -1.63
N ALA A 211 4.92 20.77 -2.23
CA ALA A 211 4.95 19.41 -1.68
C ALA A 211 6.38 18.85 -1.52
N LEU A 212 7.39 19.37 -2.22
CA LEU A 212 8.78 18.95 -2.09
C LEU A 212 9.36 19.24 -0.69
N VAL A 213 8.75 20.15 0.07
CA VAL A 213 9.14 20.43 1.46
C VAL A 213 9.09 19.17 2.31
N LEU A 214 8.15 18.26 2.08
CA LEU A 214 7.99 17.03 2.85
C LEU A 214 9.27 16.17 2.76
N HIS A 215 9.68 15.83 1.55
CA HIS A 215 10.89 15.03 1.34
C HIS A 215 12.17 15.75 1.78
N SER A 216 12.31 17.04 1.46
CA SER A 216 13.51 17.81 1.81
C SER A 216 13.64 17.97 3.34
N THR A 217 12.51 18.08 4.05
CA THR A 217 12.51 18.15 5.52
C THR A 217 12.85 16.79 6.14
N LEU A 218 12.29 15.69 5.64
CA LEU A 218 12.67 14.35 6.09
C LEU A 218 14.17 14.10 5.90
N ARG A 219 14.74 14.49 4.77
CA ARG A 219 16.19 14.37 4.53
C ARG A 219 17.01 15.16 5.53
N ALA A 220 16.66 16.41 5.80
CA ALA A 220 17.37 17.25 6.77
C ALA A 220 17.26 16.71 8.20
N LEU A 221 16.06 16.19 8.57
CA LEU A 221 15.85 15.52 9.86
C LEU A 221 16.72 14.27 9.99
N THR A 222 16.73 13.40 8.98
CA THR A 222 17.51 12.16 9.01
C THR A 222 19.02 12.40 8.93
N ALA A 223 19.46 13.52 8.37
CA ALA A 223 20.85 13.95 8.38
C ALA A 223 21.27 14.60 9.71
N GLY A 224 20.34 14.80 10.67
CA GLY A 224 20.62 15.50 11.93
C GLY A 224 20.80 17.01 11.79
N GLU A 225 20.43 17.59 10.63
CA GLU A 225 20.50 19.02 10.36
C GLU A 225 19.37 19.81 11.04
N LEU A 226 18.25 19.13 11.33
CA LEU A 226 17.09 19.69 12.01
C LEU A 226 16.70 18.83 13.21
N THR A 227 16.24 19.48 14.27
CA THR A 227 15.48 18.80 15.31
C THR A 227 14.07 18.50 14.81
N LEU A 228 13.35 17.60 15.47
CA LEU A 228 11.95 17.27 15.12
C LEU A 228 11.05 18.52 15.14
N GLU A 229 11.26 19.41 16.13
CA GLU A 229 10.52 20.67 16.25
C GLU A 229 10.82 21.62 15.08
N GLN A 230 12.09 21.77 14.71
CA GLN A 230 12.49 22.60 13.56
C GLN A 230 11.94 22.01 12.24
N ALA A 231 11.88 20.68 12.13
CA ALA A 231 11.29 20.00 10.98
C ALA A 231 9.80 20.29 10.84
N ARG A 232 9.04 20.26 11.94
CA ARG A 232 7.62 20.65 11.97
C ARG A 232 7.43 22.10 11.54
N GLN A 233 8.18 23.02 12.15
CA GLN A 233 8.13 24.45 11.81
C GLN A 233 8.46 24.72 10.34
N ARG A 234 9.42 23.98 9.76
CA ARG A 234 9.77 24.11 8.35
C ARG A 234 8.64 23.70 7.42
N VAL A 235 7.93 22.62 7.74
CA VAL A 235 6.77 22.19 6.93
C VAL A 235 5.63 23.18 7.06
N ASP A 236 5.31 23.64 8.28
CA ASP A 236 4.24 24.63 8.52
C ASP A 236 4.53 26.02 7.95
N ALA A 237 5.80 26.37 7.74
CA ALA A 237 6.17 27.64 7.13
C ALA A 237 6.06 27.64 5.59
N GLU A 238 5.87 26.47 4.96
CA GLU A 238 5.76 26.38 3.51
C GLU A 238 4.38 26.87 3.04
N PRO A 239 4.29 27.76 2.04
CA PRO A 239 3.01 28.21 1.51
C PRO A 239 2.10 27.05 1.03
N GLU A 240 0.82 27.20 1.21
CA GLU A 240 -0.21 26.19 0.87
C GLU A 240 -0.04 24.81 1.54
N VAL A 241 0.91 24.64 2.46
CA VAL A 241 1.13 23.41 3.21
C VAL A 241 0.64 23.57 4.65
N SER A 242 -0.14 22.61 5.13
CA SER A 242 -0.58 22.52 6.51
C SER A 242 -0.19 21.16 7.07
N LEU A 243 0.67 21.16 8.07
CA LEU A 243 1.14 19.93 8.70
C LEU A 243 -0.02 19.24 9.46
N ASP A 244 -0.22 17.95 9.18
CA ASP A 244 -1.11 17.11 9.99
C ASP A 244 -0.30 16.46 11.14
N TYR A 245 0.79 15.75 10.79
CA TYR A 245 1.78 15.29 11.75
C TYR A 245 3.16 15.17 11.11
N LEU A 246 4.21 15.29 11.93
CA LEU A 246 5.58 14.86 11.66
C LEU A 246 6.11 14.23 12.93
N GLU A 247 6.29 12.90 12.90
CA GLU A 247 6.64 12.11 14.07
C GLU A 247 7.74 11.12 13.76
N THR A 248 8.44 10.66 14.81
CA THR A 248 9.39 9.56 14.71
C THR A 248 8.95 8.38 15.57
N VAL A 249 8.98 7.19 14.99
CA VAL A 249 8.48 5.97 15.62
C VAL A 249 9.49 4.81 15.52
N ASP A 250 9.40 3.86 16.44
CA ASP A 250 10.03 2.54 16.26
C ASP A 250 9.30 1.82 15.10
N PRO A 251 10.02 1.42 14.04
CA PRO A 251 9.41 0.78 12.87
C PRO A 251 8.88 -0.63 13.13
N ARG A 252 8.91 -1.15 14.35
CA ARG A 252 8.36 -2.45 14.71
C ARG A 252 7.12 -2.37 15.59
N THR A 253 6.99 -1.29 16.38
CA THR A 253 5.93 -1.14 17.37
C THR A 253 5.00 0.04 17.09
N LEU A 254 5.43 1.04 16.29
CA LEU A 254 4.80 2.35 16.10
C LEU A 254 4.79 3.22 17.35
N GLU A 255 5.53 2.85 18.39
CA GLU A 255 5.72 3.72 19.54
C GLU A 255 6.52 4.96 19.16
N PHE A 256 6.12 6.12 19.66
CA PHE A 256 6.83 7.36 19.45
C PHE A 256 8.20 7.31 20.15
N VAL A 257 9.25 7.61 19.40
CA VAL A 257 10.65 7.61 19.88
C VAL A 257 11.36 8.87 19.45
N ALA A 258 12.50 9.18 20.08
CA ALA A 258 13.37 10.25 19.63
C ALA A 258 13.89 9.98 18.20
N PRO A 259 14.26 11.04 17.44
CA PRO A 259 14.86 10.89 16.11
C PRO A 259 16.31 10.35 16.20
N GLU A 260 16.43 9.04 16.44
CA GLU A 260 17.69 8.34 16.61
C GLU A 260 17.87 7.29 15.50
N PRO A 261 19.11 6.83 15.23
CA PRO A 261 19.36 5.80 14.22
C PRO A 261 18.49 4.55 14.43
N GLY A 262 17.79 4.15 13.38
CA GLY A 262 16.84 3.05 13.39
C GLY A 262 15.38 3.47 13.54
N ALA A 263 15.08 4.69 13.94
CA ALA A 263 13.74 5.25 13.92
C ALA A 263 13.23 5.47 12.49
N LEU A 264 11.91 5.56 12.35
CA LEU A 264 11.23 5.92 11.11
C LEU A 264 10.55 7.28 11.29
N ALA A 265 10.98 8.27 10.52
CA ALA A 265 10.30 9.56 10.45
C ALA A 265 9.13 9.46 9.48
N LEU A 266 7.95 9.90 9.93
CA LEU A 266 6.70 9.88 9.19
C LEU A 266 6.13 11.29 9.12
N VAL A 267 5.69 11.72 7.94
CA VAL A 267 5.03 13.01 7.75
C VAL A 267 3.73 12.85 6.99
N ALA A 268 2.70 13.58 7.42
CA ALA A 268 1.49 13.84 6.68
C ALA A 268 1.21 15.33 6.66
N ALA A 269 0.80 15.86 5.52
CA ALA A 269 0.43 17.25 5.38
C ALA A 269 -0.61 17.43 4.26
N TRP A 270 -1.42 18.47 4.39
CA TRP A 270 -2.28 18.95 3.34
C TRP A 270 -1.50 19.94 2.48
N VAL A 271 -1.55 19.75 1.17
CA VAL A 271 -1.03 20.68 0.16
C VAL A 271 -2.23 21.15 -0.65
N GLY A 272 -2.68 22.38 -0.39
CA GLY A 272 -4.01 22.78 -0.81
C GLY A 272 -5.07 21.79 -0.28
N PRO A 273 -5.95 21.24 -1.16
CA PRO A 273 -6.97 20.27 -0.75
C PRO A 273 -6.46 18.82 -0.66
N THR A 274 -5.20 18.56 -1.05
CA THR A 274 -4.67 17.20 -1.22
C THR A 274 -3.79 16.80 -0.03
N ARG A 275 -4.19 15.74 0.68
CA ARG A 275 -3.38 15.18 1.76
C ARG A 275 -2.33 14.21 1.21
N LEU A 276 -1.07 14.47 1.53
CA LEU A 276 0.08 13.68 1.13
C LEU A 276 0.79 13.09 2.36
N ILE A 277 1.43 11.94 2.14
CA ILE A 277 2.27 11.29 3.15
C ILE A 277 3.64 10.96 2.56
N ASP A 278 4.63 10.96 3.43
CA ASP A 278 5.98 10.50 3.10
C ASP A 278 6.66 9.95 4.35
N ASN A 279 7.77 9.23 4.18
CA ASN A 279 8.55 8.74 5.30
C ASN A 279 10.01 8.51 4.91
N MET A 280 10.86 8.42 5.94
CA MET A 280 12.29 8.13 5.78
C MET A 280 12.87 7.50 7.04
N ARG A 281 13.74 6.51 6.89
CA ARG A 281 14.50 5.93 8.00
C ARG A 281 15.63 6.87 8.44
N ILE A 282 15.82 6.98 9.75
CA ILE A 282 16.93 7.71 10.38
C ILE A 282 18.13 6.80 10.55
#